data_fb1323abb1df905b4ce901caee128767
#
_entry.id   fb1323abb1df905b4ce901caee128767
#
_cell.length_a   1.000
_cell.length_b   1.000
_cell.length_c   1.000
_cell.angle_alpha   90.00
_cell.angle_beta   90.00
_cell.angle_gamma   90.00
#
_symmetry.space_group_name_H-M   'P 1'
#
loop_
_entity.id
_entity.type
_entity.pdbx_description
1 polymer ?
#
loop_
_entity_poly.entity_id
_entity_poly.type
_entity_poly.pdbx_seq_one_letter_code
_entity_poly.pdbx_strand_id
1 'polypeptide(L)'
;MTKITQTQATLAAAQMSRRNVLKSAVAIGAVGFASPLFVKNAFSSSGELNHLGWAGYDSYKAPIEAFTKKTGIKVNLIEQPDNDTIFAQAKLAAQTGAFDSIEPTVDRVQSYVENDLVQPLDEAKLTLGNYLPGMVDGVHGDMASIKGKRYFVPAVWGTEALVYNKEKMPLEYGTASLGDLWGEGLEGKVTARAHSVLASLGRVMDAAGKLPKPFMDSYKSDDVMKENWDVILKEALAKKKNIVQFWKGENEAQAAFRTNGAVIGQCWDSTGFNMAKEGPYAYIAPKEGAFAWDQGYMLMKNAKNIEQAIEWANFQATPEGGAAMAKTYSANPVGKGAVELMDPANVAFYNAAFPGDALSKLWWWPVQTSSYLKLRAEYADKFIAG
;
A
#
# COMPACT_ATOMS: atom_id res chain seq x y z
N MET A 1 41.89 5.20 46.83
CA MET A 1 41.62 6.63 46.73
C MET A 1 41.89 7.07 45.31
N THR A 2 40.89 7.31 44.51
CA THR A 2 40.93 8.23 43.38
C THR A 2 39.49 8.34 42.84
N LYS A 3 38.96 9.53 42.92
CA LYS A 3 37.62 9.94 42.57
C LYS A 3 37.46 9.90 41.05
N ILE A 4 36.37 9.27 40.55
CA ILE A 4 35.91 9.40 39.15
C ILE A 4 34.77 10.41 39.17
N THR A 5 35.00 11.54 38.50
CA THR A 5 34.07 12.64 38.30
C THR A 5 33.08 12.25 37.16
N GLN A 6 31.80 12.30 37.45
CA GLN A 6 30.72 12.22 36.45
C GLN A 6 30.68 13.52 35.64
N THR A 7 30.83 13.41 34.35
CA THR A 7 30.54 14.50 33.40
C THR A 7 29.13 14.32 32.87
N GLN A 8 28.22 15.18 33.30
CA GLN A 8 26.86 15.30 32.74
C GLN A 8 26.94 15.90 31.34
N ALA A 9 26.53 15.17 30.35
CA ALA A 9 26.28 15.69 29.00
C ALA A 9 24.85 16.23 28.93
N THR A 10 24.71 17.53 28.92
CA THR A 10 23.46 18.26 28.71
C THR A 10 23.12 18.24 27.22
N LEU A 11 22.08 17.56 26.86
CA LEU A 11 21.48 17.62 25.50
C LEU A 11 20.72 18.95 25.37
N ALA A 12 21.33 19.92 24.69
CA ALA A 12 20.65 21.13 24.25
C ALA A 12 19.75 20.81 23.05
N ALA A 13 18.44 20.90 23.22
CA ALA A 13 17.47 20.89 22.16
C ALA A 13 17.63 22.15 21.31
N ALA A 14 18.19 22.01 20.11
CA ALA A 14 18.25 23.11 19.16
C ALA A 14 16.86 23.28 18.51
N GLN A 15 16.14 24.31 18.90
CA GLN A 15 14.97 24.80 18.18
C GLN A 15 15.41 25.29 16.80
N MET A 16 15.10 24.55 15.74
CA MET A 16 15.29 25.01 14.36
C MET A 16 14.22 26.05 14.02
N SER A 17 14.63 27.30 13.93
CA SER A 17 13.80 28.41 13.45
C SER A 17 13.42 28.22 11.98
N ARG A 18 12.15 28.46 11.66
CA ARG A 18 11.59 28.41 10.28
C ARG A 18 12.35 29.26 9.23
N ARG A 19 13.22 30.15 9.69
CA ARG A 19 14.08 31.00 8.83
C ARG A 19 15.32 30.28 8.27
N ASN A 20 15.76 29.18 8.87
CA ASN A 20 16.97 28.47 8.45
C ASN A 20 16.69 27.38 7.41
N VAL A 21 15.45 26.94 7.26
CA VAL A 21 15.04 25.97 6.22
C VAL A 21 15.01 26.62 4.81
N LEU A 22 14.81 27.93 4.75
CA LEU A 22 14.74 28.68 3.46
C LEU A 22 16.11 29.17 2.94
N LYS A 23 17.19 29.01 3.69
CA LYS A 23 18.52 29.48 3.25
C LYS A 23 19.47 28.41 2.75
N SER A 24 19.09 27.13 2.82
CA SER A 24 19.94 26.01 2.35
C SER A 24 19.69 25.61 0.88
N ALA A 25 18.87 26.34 0.14
CA ALA A 25 18.50 26.05 -1.24
C ALA A 25 19.31 26.80 -2.29
N VAL A 26 20.39 27.51 -1.93
CA VAL A 26 21.21 28.21 -2.94
C VAL A 26 22.69 28.00 -2.60
N ALA A 27 23.31 27.04 -3.22
CA ALA A 27 24.69 26.98 -3.69
C ALA A 27 25.18 25.53 -3.87
N ILE A 28 24.98 24.91 -5.02
CA ILE A 28 25.94 23.91 -5.53
C ILE A 28 26.19 24.27 -6.99
N GLY A 29 27.43 24.72 -7.24
CA GLY A 29 27.91 25.11 -8.55
C GLY A 29 28.09 23.93 -9.50
N ALA A 30 28.04 24.28 -10.76
CA ALA A 30 28.24 23.43 -11.92
C ALA A 30 29.60 22.72 -11.90
N VAL A 31 29.59 21.38 -12.02
CA VAL A 31 30.69 20.60 -12.59
C VAL A 31 30.13 19.80 -13.74
N GLY A 32 30.51 20.18 -14.95
CA GLY A 32 30.07 19.53 -16.17
C GLY A 32 30.71 18.17 -16.35
N PHE A 33 29.89 17.16 -16.59
CA PHE A 33 30.27 15.94 -17.27
C PHE A 33 29.42 15.80 -18.53
N ALA A 34 30.10 15.84 -19.66
CA ALA A 34 29.53 15.57 -20.96
C ALA A 34 29.17 14.10 -21.08
N SER A 35 27.87 13.79 -21.13
CA SER A 35 27.34 12.50 -21.54
C SER A 35 26.69 12.61 -22.92
N PRO A 36 26.80 11.60 -23.77
CA PRO A 36 26.38 11.69 -25.15
C PRO A 36 24.90 11.45 -25.35
N LEU A 37 24.31 12.35 -26.14
CA LEU A 37 23.11 12.16 -26.96
C LEU A 37 21.83 11.70 -26.30
N PHE A 38 21.13 12.63 -25.68
CA PHE A 38 19.68 12.54 -25.54
C PHE A 38 18.99 13.41 -26.60
N VAL A 39 18.03 12.79 -27.30
CA VAL A 39 17.18 13.46 -28.28
C VAL A 39 16.39 14.54 -27.54
N LYS A 40 16.60 15.77 -27.96
CA LYS A 40 15.88 16.94 -27.46
C LYS A 40 14.40 16.85 -27.82
N ASN A 41 13.54 16.63 -26.82
CA ASN A 41 12.23 17.26 -26.83
C ASN A 41 12.31 18.48 -25.93
N ALA A 42 12.20 19.65 -26.55
CA ALA A 42 12.38 20.92 -25.91
C ALA A 42 11.15 21.38 -25.15
N PHE A 43 11.02 20.89 -23.91
CA PHE A 43 10.35 21.61 -22.83
C PHE A 43 11.19 21.39 -21.59
N SER A 44 11.38 22.43 -20.80
CA SER A 44 12.33 22.49 -19.69
C SER A 44 12.07 21.41 -18.64
N SER A 45 12.63 20.22 -18.86
CA SER A 45 12.64 19.12 -17.92
C SER A 45 13.69 19.43 -16.86
N SER A 46 13.31 19.40 -15.57
CA SER A 46 14.26 19.60 -14.47
C SER A 46 15.26 18.46 -14.34
N GLY A 47 15.01 17.30 -14.97
CA GLY A 47 15.77 16.07 -14.76
C GLY A 47 15.46 15.37 -13.44
N GLU A 48 14.44 15.82 -12.73
CA GLU A 48 14.04 15.29 -11.42
C GLU A 48 12.55 14.94 -11.38
N LEU A 49 12.21 13.97 -10.54
CA LEU A 49 10.84 13.57 -10.17
C LEU A 49 10.70 13.65 -8.66
N ASN A 50 9.68 14.35 -8.16
CA ASN A 50 9.32 14.36 -6.75
C ASN A 50 8.16 13.39 -6.54
N HIS A 51 8.42 12.28 -5.86
CA HIS A 51 7.48 11.17 -5.70
C HIS A 51 7.14 10.92 -4.24
N LEU A 52 5.85 10.70 -3.95
CA LEU A 52 5.35 10.32 -2.64
C LEU A 52 4.92 8.86 -2.69
N GLY A 53 5.70 7.99 -2.04
CA GLY A 53 5.49 6.54 -2.02
C GLY A 53 5.31 5.97 -0.63
N TRP A 54 5.49 4.66 -0.48
CA TRP A 54 5.23 3.90 0.73
C TRP A 54 6.50 3.64 1.52
N ALA A 55 6.38 3.65 2.85
CA ALA A 55 7.44 3.31 3.80
C ALA A 55 7.32 1.87 4.31
N GLY A 56 8.42 1.34 4.86
CA GLY A 56 8.43 0.04 5.53
C GLY A 56 8.81 -1.15 4.67
N TYR A 57 9.16 -0.89 3.42
CA TYR A 57 9.66 -1.88 2.47
C TYR A 57 11.17 -1.72 2.24
N ASP A 58 11.81 -2.72 1.61
CA ASP A 58 13.25 -2.69 1.30
C ASP A 58 13.62 -1.64 0.25
N SER A 59 13.08 -0.47 0.43
CA SER A 59 13.29 0.76 -0.30
C SER A 59 13.10 0.66 -1.82
N TYR A 60 12.60 1.71 -2.39
CA TYR A 60 12.58 1.98 -3.83
C TYR A 60 13.99 2.04 -4.47
N LYS A 61 15.04 1.64 -3.75
CA LYS A 61 16.41 1.77 -4.22
C LYS A 61 16.61 1.08 -5.57
N ALA A 62 16.21 -0.18 -5.69
CA ALA A 62 16.40 -0.94 -6.93
C ALA A 62 15.62 -0.36 -8.12
N PRO A 63 14.31 -0.06 -8.04
CA PRO A 63 13.60 0.56 -9.15
C PRO A 63 14.09 1.98 -9.45
N ILE A 64 14.46 2.78 -8.45
CA ILE A 64 15.01 4.13 -8.66
C ILE A 64 16.37 4.07 -9.35
N GLU A 65 17.28 3.19 -8.91
CA GLU A 65 18.58 3.02 -9.54
C GLU A 65 18.45 2.57 -11.01
N ALA A 66 17.59 1.57 -11.26
CA ALA A 66 17.34 1.09 -12.62
C ALA A 66 16.72 2.18 -13.51
N PHE A 67 15.73 2.91 -13.00
CA PHE A 67 15.10 4.03 -13.70
C PHE A 67 16.08 5.16 -14.00
N THR A 68 16.81 5.62 -12.98
CA THR A 68 17.79 6.70 -13.13
C THR A 68 18.90 6.31 -14.11
N LYS A 69 19.39 5.08 -14.06
CA LYS A 69 20.38 4.56 -15.00
C LYS A 69 19.88 4.59 -16.45
N LYS A 70 18.59 4.26 -16.64
CA LYS A 70 17.96 4.18 -17.97
C LYS A 70 17.63 5.55 -18.55
N THR A 71 17.12 6.46 -17.71
CA THR A 71 16.53 7.74 -18.16
C THR A 71 17.37 8.97 -17.84
N GLY A 72 18.27 8.89 -16.88
CA GLY A 72 18.98 10.04 -16.31
C GLY A 72 18.13 10.88 -15.34
N ILE A 73 16.86 10.51 -15.11
CA ILE A 73 15.96 11.24 -14.22
C ILE A 73 16.25 10.82 -12.77
N LYS A 74 16.47 11.80 -11.91
CA LYS A 74 16.64 11.59 -10.47
C LYS A 74 15.28 11.54 -9.79
N VAL A 75 15.02 10.53 -8.97
CA VAL A 75 13.80 10.42 -8.17
C VAL A 75 14.08 10.90 -6.74
N ASN A 76 13.37 11.93 -6.31
CA ASN A 76 13.32 12.41 -4.94
C ASN A 76 12.10 11.79 -4.27
N LEU A 77 12.32 10.77 -3.43
CA LEU A 77 11.28 10.01 -2.76
C LEU A 77 11.00 10.54 -1.37
N ILE A 78 9.72 10.70 -1.03
CA ILE A 78 9.21 10.84 0.34
C ILE A 78 8.29 9.66 0.62
N GLU A 79 8.46 9.01 1.78
CA GLU A 79 7.75 7.80 2.12
C GLU A 79 6.72 8.04 3.23
N GLN A 80 5.57 7.36 3.14
CA GLN A 80 4.49 7.39 4.12
C GLN A 80 4.01 5.97 4.45
N PRO A 81 3.58 5.69 5.68
CA PRO A 81 3.26 4.33 6.12
C PRO A 81 1.93 3.77 5.57
N ASP A 82 1.01 4.63 5.15
CA ASP A 82 -0.33 4.22 4.75
C ASP A 82 -1.02 5.21 3.78
N ASN A 83 -2.13 4.77 3.17
CA ASN A 83 -2.94 5.58 2.26
C ASN A 83 -3.47 6.87 2.90
N ASP A 84 -3.79 6.86 4.19
CA ASP A 84 -4.42 8.02 4.83
C ASP A 84 -3.39 9.13 5.05
N THR A 85 -2.14 8.77 5.37
CA THR A 85 -1.01 9.72 5.44
C THR A 85 -0.58 10.20 4.06
N ILE A 86 -0.56 9.34 3.02
CA ILE A 86 -0.33 9.75 1.62
C ILE A 86 -1.39 10.78 1.21
N PHE A 87 -2.67 10.52 1.51
CA PHE A 87 -3.76 11.44 1.18
C PHE A 87 -3.63 12.79 1.91
N ALA A 88 -3.27 12.78 3.19
CA ALA A 88 -3.04 14.00 3.96
C ALA A 88 -1.88 14.84 3.39
N GLN A 89 -0.77 14.18 3.02
CA GLN A 89 0.38 14.84 2.37
C GLN A 89 0.01 15.37 0.98
N ALA A 90 -0.79 14.63 0.20
CA ALA A 90 -1.28 15.09 -1.09
C ALA A 90 -2.12 16.37 -0.97
N LYS A 91 -2.97 16.49 0.05
CA LYS A 91 -3.74 17.73 0.32
C LYS A 91 -2.83 18.95 0.57
N LEU A 92 -1.76 18.76 1.33
CA LEU A 92 -0.78 19.82 1.58
C LEU A 92 0.01 20.16 0.32
N ALA A 93 0.43 19.14 -0.43
CA ALA A 93 1.24 19.31 -1.62
C ALA A 93 0.46 19.90 -2.81
N ALA A 94 -0.83 19.65 -2.93
CA ALA A 94 -1.67 20.17 -4.01
C ALA A 94 -1.68 21.71 -4.09
N GLN A 95 -1.39 22.40 -2.98
CA GLN A 95 -1.30 23.85 -2.93
C GLN A 95 0.06 24.39 -3.39
N THR A 96 1.11 23.57 -3.25
CA THR A 96 2.52 24.01 -3.43
C THR A 96 3.20 23.42 -4.68
N GLY A 97 2.66 22.33 -5.24
CA GLY A 97 3.32 21.53 -6.27
C GLY A 97 4.59 20.88 -5.75
N ALA A 98 4.59 20.41 -4.50
CA ALA A 98 5.74 19.78 -3.86
C ALA A 98 6.00 18.36 -4.39
N PHE A 99 4.97 17.67 -4.86
CA PHE A 99 5.07 16.36 -5.49
C PHE A 99 4.55 16.39 -6.92
N ASP A 100 5.15 15.59 -7.77
CA ASP A 100 4.73 15.39 -9.16
C ASP A 100 3.82 14.16 -9.26
N SER A 101 4.17 13.08 -8.56
CA SER A 101 3.38 11.84 -8.51
C SER A 101 3.22 11.32 -7.09
N ILE A 102 2.15 10.57 -6.88
CA ILE A 102 1.82 9.88 -5.64
C ILE A 102 1.44 8.43 -5.95
N GLU A 103 1.53 7.56 -4.95
CA GLU A 103 1.31 6.13 -5.11
C GLU A 103 0.24 5.56 -4.15
N PRO A 104 -1.03 5.91 -4.31
CA PRO A 104 -2.12 5.30 -3.55
C PRO A 104 -2.55 3.95 -4.14
N THR A 105 -3.51 3.29 -3.49
CA THR A 105 -4.24 2.16 -4.08
C THR A 105 -5.40 2.63 -4.94
N VAL A 106 -5.81 1.82 -5.95
CA VAL A 106 -6.81 2.20 -6.97
C VAL A 106 -8.18 2.51 -6.37
N ASP A 107 -8.56 1.84 -5.28
CA ASP A 107 -9.82 2.07 -4.56
C ASP A 107 -9.97 3.50 -3.99
N ARG A 108 -8.85 4.25 -3.93
CA ARG A 108 -8.78 5.62 -3.44
C ARG A 108 -8.90 6.69 -4.53
N VAL A 109 -8.82 6.33 -5.80
CA VAL A 109 -8.80 7.28 -6.94
C VAL A 109 -9.94 8.29 -6.86
N GLN A 110 -11.17 7.82 -6.60
CA GLN A 110 -12.33 8.71 -6.50
C GLN A 110 -12.15 9.78 -5.43
N SER A 111 -11.63 9.43 -4.26
CA SER A 111 -11.44 10.39 -3.16
C SER A 111 -10.42 11.48 -3.49
N TYR A 112 -9.37 11.16 -4.26
CA TYR A 112 -8.40 12.15 -4.73
C TYR A 112 -9.02 13.10 -5.76
N VAL A 113 -9.84 12.59 -6.68
CA VAL A 113 -10.54 13.39 -7.68
C VAL A 113 -11.60 14.28 -7.04
N GLU A 114 -12.40 13.77 -6.09
CA GLU A 114 -13.40 14.53 -5.34
C GLU A 114 -12.80 15.72 -4.57
N ASN A 115 -11.57 15.58 -4.10
CA ASN A 115 -10.84 16.62 -3.38
C ASN A 115 -9.96 17.49 -4.28
N ASP A 116 -10.04 17.32 -5.61
CA ASP A 116 -9.30 18.12 -6.61
C ASP A 116 -7.78 18.11 -6.40
N LEU A 117 -7.21 16.94 -6.03
CA LEU A 117 -5.79 16.78 -5.70
C LEU A 117 -4.94 16.33 -6.89
N VAL A 118 -5.56 15.76 -7.90
CA VAL A 118 -4.91 15.09 -9.02
C VAL A 118 -5.45 15.57 -10.35
N GLN A 119 -4.66 15.39 -11.41
CA GLN A 119 -5.06 15.66 -12.78
C GLN A 119 -5.08 14.36 -13.61
N PRO A 120 -5.86 14.33 -14.72
CA PRO A 120 -5.90 13.15 -15.56
C PRO A 120 -4.54 12.87 -16.20
N LEU A 121 -4.26 11.59 -16.41
CA LEU A 121 -3.13 11.10 -17.19
C LEU A 121 -3.47 11.19 -18.69
N ASP A 122 -2.50 11.59 -19.50
CA ASP A 122 -2.61 11.54 -20.97
C ASP A 122 -2.36 10.09 -21.43
N GLU A 123 -3.42 9.37 -21.76
CA GLU A 123 -3.33 7.96 -22.17
C GLU A 123 -2.49 7.76 -23.44
N ALA A 124 -2.36 8.76 -24.30
CA ALA A 124 -1.52 8.67 -25.49
C ALA A 124 -0.01 8.59 -25.14
N LYS A 125 0.37 9.02 -23.94
CA LYS A 125 1.74 8.94 -23.43
C LYS A 125 2.01 7.71 -22.57
N LEU A 126 0.99 6.92 -22.27
CA LEU A 126 1.10 5.72 -21.43
C LEU A 126 1.30 4.46 -22.28
N THR A 127 2.15 3.55 -21.79
CA THR A 127 2.39 2.24 -22.42
C THR A 127 1.40 1.18 -21.94
N LEU A 128 0.09 1.45 -22.04
CA LEU A 128 -0.98 0.58 -21.51
C LEU A 128 -0.93 -0.85 -22.07
N GLY A 129 -0.42 -1.04 -23.28
CA GLY A 129 -0.25 -2.37 -23.89
C GLY A 129 0.78 -3.27 -23.20
N ASN A 130 1.62 -2.73 -22.33
CA ASN A 130 2.61 -3.49 -21.57
C ASN A 130 2.05 -4.16 -20.32
N TYR A 131 0.86 -3.78 -19.88
CA TYR A 131 0.23 -4.35 -18.69
C TYR A 131 -0.35 -5.73 -18.93
N LEU A 132 -0.39 -6.54 -17.88
CA LEU A 132 -1.11 -7.82 -17.87
C LEU A 132 -2.61 -7.56 -18.12
N PRO A 133 -3.32 -8.49 -18.80
CA PRO A 133 -4.76 -8.39 -18.98
C PRO A 133 -5.49 -8.19 -17.64
N GLY A 134 -6.46 -7.29 -17.62
CA GLY A 134 -7.23 -6.97 -16.41
C GLY A 134 -6.63 -5.91 -15.49
N MET A 135 -5.36 -5.50 -15.69
CA MET A 135 -4.70 -4.50 -14.80
C MET A 135 -5.05 -3.05 -15.15
N VAL A 136 -5.37 -2.76 -16.41
CA VAL A 136 -5.68 -1.39 -16.86
C VAL A 136 -7.04 -1.28 -17.56
N ASP A 137 -7.79 -2.37 -17.61
CA ASP A 137 -9.12 -2.49 -18.19
C ASP A 137 -10.10 -3.19 -17.22
N GLY A 138 -11.35 -3.37 -17.62
CA GLY A 138 -12.37 -3.97 -16.77
C GLY A 138 -12.56 -3.23 -15.46
N VAL A 139 -12.70 -3.96 -14.35
CA VAL A 139 -12.95 -3.38 -13.01
C VAL A 139 -11.86 -2.42 -12.59
N HIS A 140 -10.59 -2.73 -12.86
CA HIS A 140 -9.46 -1.85 -12.52
C HIS A 140 -9.46 -0.59 -13.39
N GLY A 141 -9.72 -0.74 -14.69
CA GLY A 141 -9.87 0.40 -15.59
C GLY A 141 -11.01 1.33 -15.18
N ASP A 142 -12.13 0.76 -14.75
CA ASP A 142 -13.29 1.51 -14.25
C ASP A 142 -12.95 2.27 -12.95
N MET A 143 -12.27 1.65 -11.99
CA MET A 143 -11.83 2.32 -10.75
C MET A 143 -10.76 3.39 -11.01
N ALA A 144 -9.90 3.18 -12.01
CA ALA A 144 -8.84 4.10 -12.42
C ALA A 144 -9.35 5.34 -13.17
N SER A 145 -10.62 5.35 -13.60
CA SER A 145 -11.18 6.34 -14.51
C SER A 145 -12.42 7.01 -13.91
N ILE A 146 -12.45 8.34 -13.94
CA ILE A 146 -13.59 9.15 -13.48
C ILE A 146 -14.09 9.98 -14.65
N LYS A 147 -15.37 9.85 -14.98
CA LYS A 147 -16.01 10.57 -16.10
C LYS A 147 -15.24 10.42 -17.43
N GLY A 148 -14.77 9.19 -17.71
CA GLY A 148 -14.05 8.87 -18.95
C GLY A 148 -12.62 9.41 -19.04
N LYS A 149 -12.04 9.86 -17.93
CA LYS A 149 -10.63 10.29 -17.84
C LYS A 149 -9.88 9.38 -16.88
N ARG A 150 -8.73 8.87 -17.30
CA ARG A 150 -7.86 8.06 -16.47
C ARG A 150 -7.06 8.92 -15.49
N TYR A 151 -7.02 8.50 -14.25
CA TYR A 151 -6.24 9.17 -13.19
C TYR A 151 -5.17 8.28 -12.56
N PHE A 152 -5.19 6.98 -12.87
CA PHE A 152 -4.34 6.00 -12.20
C PHE A 152 -3.80 4.96 -13.19
N VAL A 153 -2.56 4.54 -12.97
CA VAL A 153 -1.96 3.34 -13.58
C VAL A 153 -1.28 2.50 -12.51
N PRO A 154 -1.47 1.16 -12.53
CA PRO A 154 -0.93 0.28 -11.49
C PRO A 154 0.59 0.14 -11.61
N ALA A 155 1.26 -0.14 -10.48
CA ALA A 155 2.68 -0.43 -10.38
C ALA A 155 2.93 -1.86 -9.84
N VAL A 156 2.21 -2.23 -8.79
CA VAL A 156 2.24 -3.57 -8.18
C VAL A 156 0.85 -3.92 -7.67
N TRP A 157 0.59 -5.21 -7.52
CA TRP A 157 -0.59 -5.70 -6.82
C TRP A 157 -0.22 -6.74 -5.78
N GLY A 158 -1.04 -6.87 -4.78
CA GLY A 158 -0.85 -7.82 -3.71
C GLY A 158 -2.15 -8.11 -2.99
N THR A 159 -2.01 -8.78 -1.86
CA THR A 159 -3.16 -9.26 -1.10
C THR A 159 -3.01 -8.98 0.39
N GLU A 160 -4.14 -9.09 1.10
CA GLU A 160 -4.22 -9.07 2.55
C GLU A 160 -5.05 -10.28 2.98
N ALA A 161 -4.41 -11.22 3.68
CA ALA A 161 -5.03 -12.46 4.11
C ALA A 161 -4.37 -13.00 5.39
N LEU A 162 -4.40 -14.32 5.62
CA LEU A 162 -3.96 -14.90 6.88
C LEU A 162 -2.46 -15.21 6.87
N VAL A 163 -1.70 -14.51 7.71
CA VAL A 163 -0.36 -14.93 8.16
C VAL A 163 -0.53 -15.73 9.44
N TYR A 164 0.07 -16.90 9.53
CA TYR A 164 -0.12 -17.79 10.68
C TYR A 164 1.13 -18.63 11.01
N ASN A 165 1.27 -19.02 12.26
CA ASN A 165 2.31 -19.94 12.70
C ASN A 165 1.81 -21.38 12.50
N LYS A 166 2.46 -22.12 11.58
CA LYS A 166 2.07 -23.49 11.17
C LYS A 166 2.12 -24.51 12.29
N GLU A 167 2.99 -24.31 13.29
CA GLU A 167 3.16 -25.23 14.41
C GLU A 167 2.10 -25.03 15.51
N LYS A 168 1.62 -23.78 15.67
CA LYS A 168 0.66 -23.42 16.71
C LYS A 168 -0.78 -23.43 16.21
N MET A 169 -0.99 -23.15 14.94
CA MET A 169 -2.31 -23.05 14.31
C MET A 169 -2.22 -23.53 12.85
N PRO A 170 -2.23 -24.84 12.58
CA PRO A 170 -2.20 -25.35 11.22
C PRO A 170 -3.49 -24.98 10.49
N LEU A 171 -3.34 -24.30 9.33
CA LEU A 171 -4.44 -23.95 8.44
C LEU A 171 -4.24 -24.61 7.09
N GLU A 172 -5.36 -25.00 6.46
CA GLU A 172 -5.37 -25.61 5.13
C GLU A 172 -6.26 -24.83 4.18
N TYR A 173 -5.86 -24.76 2.91
CA TYR A 173 -6.67 -24.13 1.88
C TYR A 173 -8.02 -24.84 1.73
N GLY A 174 -9.08 -24.04 1.55
CA GLY A 174 -10.46 -24.53 1.47
C GLY A 174 -11.20 -24.58 2.81
N THR A 175 -10.46 -24.66 3.94
CA THR A 175 -11.04 -24.59 5.30
C THR A 175 -10.63 -23.32 6.04
N ALA A 176 -9.40 -22.83 5.84
CA ALA A 176 -8.95 -21.56 6.40
C ALA A 176 -9.95 -20.42 6.11
N SER A 177 -10.28 -19.63 7.12
CA SER A 177 -11.34 -18.62 7.07
C SER A 177 -10.88 -17.31 7.71
N LEU A 178 -11.34 -16.18 7.20
CA LEU A 178 -11.22 -14.89 7.91
C LEU A 178 -11.87 -14.95 9.30
N GLY A 179 -12.81 -15.88 9.51
CA GLY A 179 -13.41 -16.18 10.81
C GLY A 179 -12.44 -16.74 11.83
N ASP A 180 -11.33 -17.35 11.40
CA ASP A 180 -10.34 -17.96 12.30
C ASP A 180 -9.65 -16.93 13.21
N LEU A 181 -9.61 -15.65 12.82
CA LEU A 181 -9.11 -14.55 13.65
C LEU A 181 -9.95 -14.33 14.93
N TRP A 182 -11.19 -14.81 14.92
CA TRP A 182 -12.17 -14.58 15.97
C TRP A 182 -12.46 -15.83 16.81
N GLY A 183 -11.61 -16.86 16.66
CA GLY A 183 -11.74 -18.13 17.38
C GLY A 183 -11.54 -18.00 18.89
N GLU A 184 -11.99 -19.00 19.62
CA GLU A 184 -11.71 -19.15 21.06
C GLU A 184 -10.25 -19.54 21.30
N GLY A 185 -9.69 -19.17 22.45
CA GLY A 185 -8.31 -19.49 22.83
C GLY A 185 -7.24 -18.63 22.11
N LEU A 186 -7.66 -17.58 21.42
CA LEU A 186 -6.77 -16.64 20.71
C LEU A 186 -6.52 -15.32 21.47
N GLU A 187 -6.88 -15.26 22.76
CA GLU A 187 -6.65 -14.06 23.58
C GLU A 187 -5.19 -13.64 23.52
N GLY A 188 -4.96 -12.39 23.07
CA GLY A 188 -3.63 -11.81 22.92
C GLY A 188 -2.75 -12.47 21.84
N LYS A 189 -3.34 -13.13 20.83
CA LYS A 189 -2.59 -13.87 19.78
C LYS A 189 -2.88 -13.43 18.34
N VAL A 190 -3.77 -12.48 18.15
CA VAL A 190 -4.18 -12.02 16.82
C VAL A 190 -3.61 -10.64 16.53
N THR A 191 -3.14 -10.40 15.30
CA THR A 191 -2.81 -9.07 14.82
C THR A 191 -3.58 -8.74 13.56
N ALA A 192 -3.98 -7.47 13.41
CA ALA A 192 -4.73 -7.03 12.25
C ALA A 192 -4.72 -5.50 12.11
N ARG A 193 -5.04 -5.03 10.92
CA ARG A 193 -5.36 -3.63 10.66
C ARG A 193 -6.84 -3.39 10.98
N ALA A 194 -7.15 -2.44 11.84
CA ALA A 194 -8.48 -2.29 12.42
C ALA A 194 -9.62 -2.26 11.39
N HIS A 195 -9.51 -1.42 10.35
CA HIS A 195 -10.56 -1.33 9.33
C HIS A 195 -10.66 -2.59 8.44
N SER A 196 -9.53 -3.24 8.16
CA SER A 196 -9.51 -4.44 7.33
C SER A 196 -10.14 -5.63 8.04
N VAL A 197 -9.83 -5.79 9.34
CA VAL A 197 -10.38 -6.90 10.11
C VAL A 197 -11.88 -6.74 10.38
N LEU A 198 -12.38 -5.49 10.49
CA LEU A 198 -13.83 -5.22 10.52
C LEU A 198 -14.49 -5.59 9.20
N ALA A 199 -13.87 -5.23 8.05
CA ALA A 199 -14.37 -5.63 6.74
C ALA A 199 -14.35 -7.16 6.55
N SER A 200 -13.31 -7.83 7.04
CA SER A 200 -13.23 -9.30 7.05
C SER A 200 -14.35 -9.94 7.84
N LEU A 201 -14.58 -9.45 9.05
CA LEU A 201 -15.69 -9.93 9.86
C LEU A 201 -17.03 -9.68 9.18
N GLY A 202 -17.19 -8.51 8.54
CA GLY A 202 -18.37 -8.19 7.75
C GLY A 202 -18.63 -9.21 6.63
N ARG A 203 -17.60 -9.59 5.88
CA ARG A 203 -17.72 -10.64 4.84
C ARG A 203 -18.10 -12.00 5.41
N VAL A 204 -17.50 -12.39 6.54
CA VAL A 204 -17.86 -13.65 7.22
C VAL A 204 -19.31 -13.61 7.71
N MET A 205 -19.75 -12.50 8.28
CA MET A 205 -21.11 -12.32 8.77
C MET A 205 -22.13 -12.26 7.64
N ASP A 206 -21.80 -11.61 6.50
CA ASP A 206 -22.64 -11.57 5.30
C ASP A 206 -22.87 -12.97 4.73
N ALA A 207 -21.80 -13.74 4.56
CA ALA A 207 -21.89 -15.13 4.11
C ALA A 207 -22.73 -16.03 5.06
N ALA A 208 -22.79 -15.67 6.35
CA ALA A 208 -23.61 -16.35 7.34
C ALA A 208 -25.04 -15.79 7.48
N GLY A 209 -25.43 -14.79 6.68
CA GLY A 209 -26.73 -14.14 6.72
C GLY A 209 -26.99 -13.34 8.02
N LYS A 210 -25.92 -12.82 8.65
CA LYS A 210 -25.97 -12.11 9.95
C LYS A 210 -25.94 -10.60 9.82
N LEU A 211 -25.86 -10.04 8.61
CA LEU A 211 -25.90 -8.60 8.37
C LEU A 211 -27.31 -8.13 8.01
N PRO A 212 -27.70 -6.90 8.36
CA PRO A 212 -28.99 -6.30 7.97
C PRO A 212 -29.16 -6.16 6.46
N LYS A 213 -28.06 -5.87 5.74
CA LYS A 213 -28.01 -5.68 4.29
C LYS A 213 -26.78 -6.41 3.71
N PRO A 214 -26.74 -6.72 2.41
CA PRO A 214 -25.55 -7.24 1.77
C PRO A 214 -24.33 -6.38 2.07
N PHE A 215 -23.19 -6.97 2.43
CA PHE A 215 -21.99 -6.24 2.83
C PHE A 215 -21.50 -5.27 1.77
N MET A 216 -21.59 -5.67 0.49
CA MET A 216 -21.18 -4.81 -0.64
C MET A 216 -22.00 -3.52 -0.78
N ASP A 217 -23.23 -3.49 -0.26
CA ASP A 217 -24.04 -2.27 -0.30
C ASP A 217 -23.54 -1.19 0.69
N SER A 218 -22.70 -1.58 1.66
CA SER A 218 -21.98 -0.63 2.53
C SER A 218 -21.05 0.31 1.77
N TYR A 219 -20.60 -0.07 0.56
CA TYR A 219 -19.75 0.78 -0.29
C TYR A 219 -20.57 1.73 -1.18
N LYS A 220 -21.89 1.58 -1.20
CA LYS A 220 -22.80 2.37 -2.07
C LYS A 220 -23.61 3.40 -1.28
N SER A 221 -23.78 3.21 0.02
CA SER A 221 -24.62 4.05 0.88
C SER A 221 -24.04 4.14 2.29
N ASP A 222 -23.87 5.38 2.76
CA ASP A 222 -23.43 5.68 4.11
C ASP A 222 -24.39 5.11 5.19
N ASP A 223 -25.70 5.12 4.92
CA ASP A 223 -26.70 4.60 5.87
C ASP A 223 -26.61 3.07 5.96
N VAL A 224 -26.48 2.37 4.82
CA VAL A 224 -26.27 0.92 4.82
C VAL A 224 -24.93 0.57 5.46
N MET A 225 -23.91 1.38 5.24
CA MET A 225 -22.64 1.19 5.93
C MET A 225 -22.82 1.25 7.45
N LYS A 226 -23.49 2.27 7.96
CA LYS A 226 -23.74 2.40 9.41
C LYS A 226 -24.52 1.21 9.96
N GLU A 227 -25.64 0.84 9.31
CA GLU A 227 -26.44 -0.32 9.71
C GLU A 227 -25.60 -1.60 9.84
N ASN A 228 -24.81 -1.91 8.81
CA ASN A 228 -23.96 -3.11 8.81
C ASN A 228 -22.79 -3.00 9.79
N TRP A 229 -22.09 -1.87 9.79
CA TRP A 229 -20.87 -1.71 10.59
C TRP A 229 -21.14 -1.56 12.10
N ASP A 230 -22.33 -1.11 12.50
CA ASP A 230 -22.74 -1.16 13.91
C ASP A 230 -22.86 -2.58 14.42
N VAL A 231 -23.41 -3.49 13.61
CA VAL A 231 -23.51 -4.93 13.94
C VAL A 231 -22.12 -5.58 13.93
N ILE A 232 -21.30 -5.28 12.92
CA ILE A 232 -19.93 -5.78 12.82
C ILE A 232 -19.08 -5.31 14.02
N LEU A 233 -19.14 -4.02 14.35
CA LEU A 233 -18.39 -3.45 15.47
C LEU A 233 -18.76 -4.10 16.79
N LYS A 234 -20.06 -4.31 17.04
CA LYS A 234 -20.55 -4.98 18.26
C LYS A 234 -19.97 -6.38 18.39
N GLU A 235 -19.97 -7.17 17.32
CA GLU A 235 -19.38 -8.53 17.33
C GLU A 235 -17.85 -8.48 17.49
N ALA A 236 -17.18 -7.55 16.82
CA ALA A 236 -15.74 -7.37 16.92
C ALA A 236 -15.30 -6.98 18.34
N LEU A 237 -16.02 -6.07 18.99
CA LEU A 237 -15.74 -5.65 20.37
C LEU A 237 -15.86 -6.80 21.36
N ALA A 238 -16.84 -7.69 21.19
CA ALA A 238 -17.01 -8.86 22.05
C ALA A 238 -15.79 -9.81 22.03
N LYS A 239 -14.99 -9.75 20.96
CA LYS A 239 -13.79 -10.59 20.75
C LYS A 239 -12.49 -9.80 20.67
N LYS A 240 -12.51 -8.51 20.98
CA LYS A 240 -11.34 -7.62 20.90
C LYS A 240 -10.15 -8.13 21.71
N LYS A 241 -10.38 -8.86 22.80
CA LYS A 241 -9.34 -9.49 23.63
C LYS A 241 -8.40 -10.42 22.84
N ASN A 242 -8.81 -10.91 21.66
CA ASN A 242 -7.95 -11.70 20.79
C ASN A 242 -6.81 -10.85 20.19
N ILE A 243 -7.04 -9.55 19.97
CA ILE A 243 -6.08 -8.68 19.32
C ILE A 243 -4.96 -8.28 20.29
N VAL A 244 -3.75 -8.74 20.00
CA VAL A 244 -2.54 -8.34 20.73
C VAL A 244 -2.00 -7.01 20.23
N GLN A 245 -2.15 -6.75 18.95
CA GLN A 245 -1.67 -5.52 18.33
C GLN A 245 -2.49 -5.17 17.08
N PHE A 246 -2.88 -3.90 16.98
CA PHE A 246 -3.27 -3.31 15.71
C PHE A 246 -2.03 -2.78 14.99
N TRP A 247 -2.01 -2.90 13.68
CA TRP A 247 -0.93 -2.40 12.83
C TRP A 247 -1.46 -1.43 11.78
N LYS A 248 -0.62 -0.50 11.34
CA LYS A 248 -0.89 0.46 10.26
C LYS A 248 0.01 0.24 9.05
N GLY A 249 1.25 -0.16 9.29
CA GLY A 249 2.26 -0.36 8.26
C GLY A 249 3.01 -1.68 8.40
N GLU A 250 3.80 -2.03 7.39
CA GLU A 250 4.51 -3.30 7.26
C GLU A 250 5.39 -3.65 8.48
N ASN A 251 6.15 -2.66 9.00
CA ASN A 251 7.04 -2.88 10.14
C ASN A 251 6.28 -3.28 11.41
N GLU A 252 5.11 -2.67 11.64
CA GLU A 252 4.27 -2.99 12.79
C GLU A 252 3.64 -4.38 12.64
N ALA A 253 3.20 -4.74 11.43
CA ALA A 253 2.65 -6.05 11.15
C ALA A 253 3.66 -7.17 11.42
N GLN A 254 4.91 -7.01 10.96
CA GLN A 254 5.99 -7.94 11.25
C GLN A 254 6.36 -8.00 12.73
N ALA A 255 6.42 -6.85 13.42
CA ALA A 255 6.72 -6.77 14.84
C ALA A 255 5.71 -7.53 15.71
N ALA A 256 4.44 -7.58 15.31
CA ALA A 256 3.42 -8.34 16.02
C ALA A 256 3.79 -9.83 16.16
N PHE A 257 4.35 -10.43 15.12
CA PHE A 257 4.79 -11.82 15.13
C PHE A 257 6.15 -12.02 15.79
N ARG A 258 7.09 -11.10 15.57
CA ARG A 258 8.47 -11.23 16.09
C ARG A 258 8.54 -11.04 17.59
N THR A 259 7.82 -10.06 18.13
CA THR A 259 8.03 -9.59 19.52
C THR A 259 6.77 -9.58 20.38
N ASN A 260 5.57 -9.51 19.78
CA ASN A 260 4.34 -9.32 20.56
C ASN A 260 3.46 -10.56 20.65
N GLY A 261 3.96 -11.72 20.16
CA GLY A 261 3.35 -13.02 20.40
C GLY A 261 2.15 -13.36 19.51
N ALA A 262 1.92 -12.62 18.42
CA ALA A 262 0.89 -12.97 17.46
C ALA A 262 1.14 -14.38 16.88
N VAL A 263 0.07 -15.17 16.78
CA VAL A 263 0.09 -16.52 16.20
C VAL A 263 -0.60 -16.53 14.84
N ILE A 264 -1.60 -15.68 14.68
CA ILE A 264 -2.32 -15.46 13.42
C ILE A 264 -2.59 -13.98 13.24
N GLY A 265 -2.67 -13.53 12.00
CA GLY A 265 -3.05 -12.14 11.70
C GLY A 265 -3.58 -11.99 10.29
N GLN A 266 -4.40 -10.97 10.09
CA GLN A 266 -4.72 -10.48 8.76
C GLN A 266 -3.67 -9.44 8.38
N CYS A 267 -2.79 -9.80 7.45
CA CYS A 267 -1.66 -8.97 7.05
C CYS A 267 -1.46 -9.01 5.53
N TRP A 268 -0.61 -8.15 5.04
CA TRP A 268 -0.20 -8.17 3.64
C TRP A 268 0.63 -9.43 3.32
N ASP A 269 0.63 -9.81 2.06
CA ASP A 269 1.45 -10.92 1.54
C ASP A 269 2.95 -10.69 1.75
N SER A 270 3.42 -9.43 1.68
CA SER A 270 4.77 -9.04 2.05
C SER A 270 5.14 -9.42 3.48
N THR A 271 4.23 -9.21 4.45
CA THR A 271 4.42 -9.65 5.84
C THR A 271 4.56 -11.17 5.90
N GLY A 272 3.66 -11.90 5.22
CA GLY A 272 3.72 -13.36 5.15
C GLY A 272 5.02 -13.88 4.56
N PHE A 273 5.48 -13.27 3.46
CA PHE A 273 6.73 -13.62 2.81
C PHE A 273 7.95 -13.41 3.71
N ASN A 274 8.02 -12.26 4.38
CA ASN A 274 9.13 -11.95 5.26
C ASN A 274 9.15 -12.84 6.51
N MET A 275 7.99 -13.04 7.12
CA MET A 275 7.89 -13.92 8.29
C MET A 275 8.21 -15.38 7.97
N ALA A 276 7.86 -15.88 6.79
CA ALA A 276 8.19 -17.23 6.35
C ALA A 276 9.70 -17.50 6.23
N LYS A 277 10.52 -16.47 6.04
CA LYS A 277 11.97 -16.56 6.05
C LYS A 277 12.57 -16.66 7.46
N GLU A 278 11.84 -16.19 8.46
CA GLU A 278 12.32 -16.01 9.83
C GLU A 278 11.86 -17.12 10.79
N GLY A 279 10.84 -17.90 10.42
CA GLY A 279 10.28 -18.90 11.33
C GLY A 279 9.18 -19.76 10.70
N PRO A 280 8.43 -20.49 11.53
CA PRO A 280 7.41 -21.43 11.07
C PRO A 280 6.10 -20.73 10.66
N TYR A 281 6.22 -19.61 9.94
CA TYR A 281 5.08 -18.86 9.46
C TYR A 281 4.74 -19.21 8.01
N ALA A 282 3.48 -19.05 7.67
CA ALA A 282 2.97 -19.16 6.31
C ALA A 282 1.90 -18.11 6.07
N TYR A 283 1.57 -17.94 4.80
CA TYR A 283 0.49 -17.09 4.32
C TYR A 283 -0.48 -17.95 3.52
N ILE A 284 -1.77 -17.75 3.70
CA ILE A 284 -2.78 -18.55 3.01
C ILE A 284 -4.01 -17.72 2.67
N ALA A 285 -4.53 -17.94 1.46
CA ALA A 285 -5.82 -17.40 1.05
C ALA A 285 -6.96 -18.08 1.83
N PRO A 286 -7.85 -17.32 2.48
CA PRO A 286 -9.02 -17.87 3.15
C PRO A 286 -10.09 -18.30 2.13
N LYS A 287 -11.00 -19.16 2.55
CA LYS A 287 -12.11 -19.66 1.70
C LYS A 287 -13.03 -18.56 1.18
N GLU A 288 -13.14 -17.45 1.90
CA GLU A 288 -13.88 -16.26 1.48
C GLU A 288 -13.15 -15.47 0.38
N GLY A 289 -11.92 -15.82 0.05
CA GLY A 289 -11.02 -15.09 -0.84
C GLY A 289 -10.22 -14.00 -0.12
N ALA A 290 -8.93 -13.90 -0.44
CA ALA A 290 -8.05 -12.85 0.06
C ALA A 290 -8.52 -11.47 -0.42
N PHE A 291 -8.35 -10.45 0.42
CA PHE A 291 -8.48 -9.07 -0.06
C PHE A 291 -7.35 -8.80 -1.06
N ALA A 292 -7.69 -8.17 -2.15
CA ALA A 292 -6.71 -7.78 -3.17
C ALA A 292 -6.69 -6.27 -3.34
N TRP A 293 -5.50 -5.76 -3.61
CA TRP A 293 -5.25 -4.34 -3.86
C TRP A 293 -4.27 -4.20 -5.03
N ASP A 294 -4.41 -3.15 -5.79
CA ASP A 294 -3.35 -2.66 -6.66
C ASP A 294 -2.95 -1.25 -6.23
N GLN A 295 -1.66 -1.00 -6.29
CA GLN A 295 -1.00 0.23 -5.91
C GLN A 295 -0.32 0.77 -7.14
N GLY A 296 -0.41 2.08 -7.33
CA GLY A 296 0.10 2.67 -8.55
C GLY A 296 0.09 4.19 -8.54
N TYR A 297 0.32 4.78 -9.69
CA TYR A 297 0.67 6.18 -9.82
C TYR A 297 -0.51 7.05 -10.22
N MET A 298 -0.62 8.18 -9.52
CA MET A 298 -1.46 9.31 -9.89
C MET A 298 -0.60 10.56 -10.08
N LEU A 299 -1.00 11.42 -11.01
CA LEU A 299 -0.35 12.69 -11.28
C LEU A 299 -0.95 13.79 -10.41
N MET A 300 -0.13 14.46 -9.63
CA MET A 300 -0.59 15.57 -8.77
C MET A 300 -1.11 16.74 -9.60
N LYS A 301 -2.13 17.46 -9.11
CA LYS A 301 -2.79 18.57 -9.81
C LYS A 301 -1.81 19.65 -10.27
N ASN A 302 -0.85 20.02 -9.44
CA ASN A 302 0.14 21.06 -9.69
C ASN A 302 1.54 20.49 -9.91
N ALA A 303 1.63 19.28 -10.48
CA ALA A 303 2.90 18.66 -10.84
C ALA A 303 3.70 19.54 -11.80
N LYS A 304 5.00 19.68 -11.55
CA LYS A 304 5.93 20.46 -12.36
C LYS A 304 6.68 19.60 -13.37
N ASN A 305 6.87 18.32 -13.05
CA ASN A 305 7.66 17.36 -13.80
C ASN A 305 6.76 16.24 -14.36
N ILE A 306 5.75 16.64 -15.15
CA ILE A 306 4.70 15.73 -15.67
C ILE A 306 5.31 14.63 -16.56
N GLU A 307 6.23 14.98 -17.45
CA GLU A 307 6.86 14.02 -18.37
C GLU A 307 7.69 12.98 -17.59
N GLN A 308 8.40 13.39 -16.55
CA GLN A 308 9.16 12.50 -15.69
C GLN A 308 8.25 11.57 -14.88
N ALA A 309 7.09 12.05 -14.42
CA ALA A 309 6.10 11.24 -13.73
C ALA A 309 5.50 10.18 -14.66
N ILE A 310 5.21 10.54 -15.91
CA ILE A 310 4.73 9.61 -16.94
C ILE A 310 5.82 8.58 -17.30
N GLU A 311 7.06 9.01 -17.44
CA GLU A 311 8.18 8.12 -17.74
C GLU A 311 8.43 7.12 -16.59
N TRP A 312 8.29 7.56 -15.32
CA TRP A 312 8.33 6.70 -14.16
C TRP A 312 7.23 5.64 -14.20
N ALA A 313 5.99 6.05 -14.46
CA ALA A 313 4.86 5.14 -14.58
C ALA A 313 5.06 4.12 -15.73
N ASN A 314 5.50 4.58 -16.89
CA ASN A 314 5.80 3.71 -18.04
C ASN A 314 6.94 2.74 -17.78
N PHE A 315 7.96 3.16 -17.02
CA PHE A 315 9.06 2.28 -16.64
C PHE A 315 8.57 1.11 -15.79
N GLN A 316 7.63 1.33 -14.87
CA GLN A 316 7.09 0.27 -14.02
C GLN A 316 6.28 -0.78 -14.81
N ALA A 317 5.73 -0.41 -15.96
CA ALA A 317 5.07 -1.34 -16.87
C ALA A 317 6.05 -2.16 -17.75
N THR A 318 7.36 -1.91 -17.66
CA THR A 318 8.37 -2.75 -18.33
C THR A 318 8.69 -3.98 -17.51
N PRO A 319 9.20 -5.07 -18.11
CA PRO A 319 9.64 -6.26 -17.36
C PRO A 319 10.64 -5.91 -16.25
N GLU A 320 11.65 -5.08 -16.55
CA GLU A 320 12.70 -4.66 -15.59
C GLU A 320 12.11 -3.83 -14.44
N GLY A 321 11.33 -2.80 -14.75
CA GLY A 321 10.74 -1.91 -13.75
C GLY A 321 9.72 -2.65 -12.87
N GLY A 322 8.83 -3.44 -13.48
CA GLY A 322 7.83 -4.21 -12.77
C GLY A 322 8.44 -5.25 -11.83
N ALA A 323 9.47 -5.97 -12.27
CA ALA A 323 10.18 -6.92 -11.41
C ALA A 323 10.91 -6.22 -10.25
N ALA A 324 11.53 -5.07 -10.49
CA ALA A 324 12.19 -4.29 -9.46
C ALA A 324 11.21 -3.77 -8.40
N MET A 325 10.04 -3.26 -8.82
CA MET A 325 8.98 -2.83 -7.91
C MET A 325 8.37 -3.98 -7.13
N ALA A 326 8.01 -5.08 -7.79
CA ALA A 326 7.47 -6.26 -7.14
C ALA A 326 8.43 -6.83 -6.08
N LYS A 327 9.73 -6.82 -6.36
CA LYS A 327 10.76 -7.22 -5.38
C LYS A 327 10.80 -6.28 -4.17
N THR A 328 10.70 -4.97 -4.39
CA THR A 328 10.67 -3.96 -3.32
C THR A 328 9.55 -4.23 -2.32
N TYR A 329 8.36 -4.51 -2.83
CA TYR A 329 7.17 -4.76 -2.01
C TYR A 329 6.98 -6.22 -1.60
N SER A 330 7.81 -7.16 -2.11
CA SER A 330 7.52 -8.59 -2.00
C SER A 330 6.10 -8.93 -2.49
N ALA A 331 5.66 -8.23 -3.54
CA ALA A 331 4.33 -8.28 -4.14
C ALA A 331 4.39 -8.78 -5.58
N ASN A 332 3.37 -8.54 -6.38
CA ASN A 332 3.29 -9.04 -7.75
C ASN A 332 3.38 -7.90 -8.77
N PRO A 333 4.09 -8.12 -9.88
CA PRO A 333 4.20 -7.14 -10.94
C PRO A 333 2.91 -7.05 -11.75
N VAL A 334 2.69 -5.90 -12.37
CA VAL A 334 1.55 -5.64 -13.25
C VAL A 334 1.92 -5.70 -14.73
N GLY A 335 3.21 -5.68 -15.06
CA GLY A 335 3.72 -5.67 -16.42
C GLY A 335 3.97 -7.07 -16.99
N LYS A 336 3.74 -7.22 -18.30
CA LYS A 336 4.06 -8.45 -19.05
C LYS A 336 5.57 -8.71 -19.00
N GLY A 337 5.97 -9.97 -18.82
CA GLY A 337 7.38 -10.39 -18.79
C GLY A 337 8.14 -10.05 -17.51
N ALA A 338 7.49 -9.46 -16.51
CA ALA A 338 8.16 -9.11 -15.27
C ALA A 338 8.30 -10.33 -14.31
N VAL A 339 7.34 -11.25 -14.33
CA VAL A 339 7.36 -12.45 -13.48
C VAL A 339 8.60 -13.33 -13.77
N GLU A 340 9.04 -13.41 -15.03
CA GLU A 340 10.21 -14.15 -15.46
C GLU A 340 11.53 -13.58 -14.90
N LEU A 341 11.50 -12.33 -14.45
CA LEU A 341 12.65 -11.65 -13.82
C LEU A 341 12.59 -11.63 -12.29
N MET A 342 11.51 -12.18 -11.70
CA MET A 342 11.36 -12.23 -10.25
C MET A 342 12.24 -13.30 -9.62
N ASP A 343 12.54 -13.09 -8.33
CA ASP A 343 13.24 -14.11 -7.52
C ASP A 343 12.37 -15.38 -7.45
N PRO A 344 12.93 -16.57 -7.75
CA PRO A 344 12.21 -17.84 -7.65
C PRO A 344 11.57 -18.09 -6.29
N ALA A 345 12.15 -17.58 -5.20
CA ALA A 345 11.59 -17.71 -3.85
C ALA A 345 10.25 -16.95 -3.71
N ASN A 346 10.12 -15.77 -4.34
CA ASN A 346 8.86 -15.01 -4.36
C ASN A 346 7.79 -15.77 -5.14
N VAL A 347 8.15 -16.32 -6.29
CA VAL A 347 7.22 -17.12 -7.12
C VAL A 347 6.76 -18.38 -6.37
N ALA A 348 7.68 -19.08 -5.69
CA ALA A 348 7.34 -20.26 -4.90
C ALA A 348 6.41 -19.93 -3.71
N PHE A 349 6.69 -18.84 -3.00
CA PHE A 349 5.83 -18.37 -1.91
C PHE A 349 4.43 -18.07 -2.42
N TYR A 350 4.31 -17.33 -3.51
CA TYR A 350 3.03 -16.96 -4.09
C TYR A 350 2.20 -18.19 -4.50
N ASN A 351 2.82 -19.15 -5.16
CA ASN A 351 2.16 -20.41 -5.56
C ASN A 351 1.66 -21.20 -4.34
N ALA A 352 2.43 -21.21 -3.24
CA ALA A 352 2.02 -21.85 -1.99
C ALA A 352 0.87 -21.11 -1.28
N ALA A 353 0.86 -19.78 -1.35
CA ALA A 353 -0.15 -18.92 -0.74
C ALA A 353 -1.51 -19.00 -1.44
N PHE A 354 -1.54 -19.26 -2.75
CA PHE A 354 -2.73 -19.26 -3.60
C PHE A 354 -2.89 -20.56 -4.39
N PRO A 355 -3.10 -21.70 -3.71
CA PRO A 355 -3.29 -22.97 -4.40
C PRO A 355 -4.67 -23.06 -5.06
N GLY A 356 -4.77 -23.90 -6.10
CA GLY A 356 -6.03 -24.22 -6.77
C GLY A 356 -6.69 -23.00 -7.42
N ASP A 357 -7.90 -22.70 -6.99
CA ASP A 357 -8.75 -21.61 -7.52
C ASP A 357 -8.67 -20.31 -6.68
N ALA A 358 -7.72 -20.21 -5.74
CA ALA A 358 -7.64 -19.07 -4.81
C ALA A 358 -7.55 -17.71 -5.50
N LEU A 359 -6.82 -17.61 -6.62
CA LEU A 359 -6.70 -16.38 -7.40
C LEU A 359 -8.03 -15.94 -8.04
N SER A 360 -8.88 -16.89 -8.41
CA SER A 360 -10.20 -16.57 -8.96
C SER A 360 -11.20 -16.07 -7.92
N LYS A 361 -10.87 -16.24 -6.63
CA LYS A 361 -11.67 -15.81 -5.47
C LYS A 361 -11.18 -14.51 -4.84
N LEU A 362 -10.18 -13.84 -5.44
CA LEU A 362 -9.70 -12.57 -4.92
C LEU A 362 -10.85 -11.56 -4.79
N TRP A 363 -10.90 -10.93 -3.63
CA TRP A 363 -11.85 -9.87 -3.35
C TRP A 363 -11.16 -8.52 -3.41
N TRP A 364 -11.30 -7.84 -4.54
CA TRP A 364 -10.72 -6.52 -4.75
C TRP A 364 -11.45 -5.49 -3.91
N TRP A 365 -10.69 -4.63 -3.24
CA TRP A 365 -11.26 -3.53 -2.49
C TRP A 365 -12.14 -2.68 -3.41
N PRO A 366 -13.45 -2.50 -3.09
CA PRO A 366 -14.31 -1.63 -3.87
C PRO A 366 -13.90 -0.17 -3.76
N VAL A 367 -14.38 0.65 -4.69
CA VAL A 367 -14.20 2.11 -4.66
C VAL A 367 -14.60 2.67 -3.30
N GLN A 368 -13.73 3.48 -2.71
CA GLN A 368 -13.93 4.14 -1.43
C GLN A 368 -14.06 5.65 -1.62
N THR A 369 -15.29 6.16 -1.51
CA THR A 369 -15.58 7.59 -1.54
C THR A 369 -15.03 8.30 -0.30
N SER A 370 -14.93 9.63 -0.34
CA SER A 370 -14.49 10.41 0.81
C SER A 370 -15.40 10.23 2.03
N SER A 371 -16.72 10.05 1.86
CA SER A 371 -17.67 9.79 2.95
C SER A 371 -17.45 8.39 3.55
N TYR A 372 -17.30 7.35 2.69
CA TYR A 372 -16.98 6.00 3.15
C TYR A 372 -15.69 5.97 3.98
N LEU A 373 -14.63 6.61 3.49
CA LEU A 373 -13.34 6.66 4.18
C LEU A 373 -13.44 7.30 5.57
N LYS A 374 -14.23 8.37 5.70
CA LYS A 374 -14.49 9.01 6.98
C LYS A 374 -15.21 8.07 7.95
N LEU A 375 -16.29 7.43 7.51
CA LEU A 375 -17.02 6.47 8.35
C LEU A 375 -16.15 5.27 8.72
N ARG A 376 -15.38 4.72 7.76
CA ARG A 376 -14.46 3.62 8.00
C ARG A 376 -13.43 3.95 9.09
N ALA A 377 -12.87 5.18 9.05
CA ALA A 377 -11.94 5.64 10.09
C ALA A 377 -12.64 5.74 11.46
N GLU A 378 -13.84 6.30 11.53
CA GLU A 378 -14.61 6.40 12.78
C GLU A 378 -14.88 5.02 13.40
N TYR A 379 -15.24 4.01 12.59
CA TYR A 379 -15.45 2.64 13.09
C TYR A 379 -14.15 1.96 13.52
N ALA A 380 -13.07 2.16 12.77
CA ALA A 380 -11.75 1.66 13.15
C ALA A 380 -11.30 2.25 14.49
N ASP A 381 -11.46 3.56 14.69
CA ASP A 381 -11.12 4.25 15.94
C ASP A 381 -12.00 3.75 17.11
N LYS A 382 -13.30 3.58 16.92
CA LYS A 382 -14.19 2.97 17.92
C LYS A 382 -13.74 1.56 18.30
N PHE A 383 -13.32 0.77 17.33
CA PHE A 383 -12.83 -0.59 17.59
C PHE A 383 -11.49 -0.59 18.34
N ILE A 384 -10.58 0.32 18.01
CA ILE A 384 -9.30 0.47 18.71
C ILE A 384 -9.53 0.94 20.16
N ALA A 385 -10.42 1.90 20.38
CA ALA A 385 -10.67 2.48 21.69
C ALA A 385 -11.44 1.57 22.65
N GLY A 386 -12.47 0.86 22.18
CA GLY A 386 -13.35 0.00 23.01
C GLY A 386 -12.79 -1.36 23.29
#